data_fcd0b0d90fa859240e182fa2f82b945b
#
_entry.id   fcd0b0d90fa859240e182fa2f82b945b
#
_cell.length_a   1.000
_cell.length_b   1.000
_cell.length_c   1.000
_cell.angle_alpha   90.00
_cell.angle_beta   90.00
_cell.angle_gamma   90.00
#
_symmetry.space_group_name_H-M   'P 1'
#
loop_
_entity.id
_entity.type
_entity.pdbx_description
1 polymer ?
#
loop_
_entity_poly.entity_id
_entity_poly.type
_entity_poly.pdbx_seq_one_letter_code
_entity_poly.pdbx_strand_id
1 'polypeptide(L)'
;MRTELVDAALRTAAATTLIEPDAIWHSGRGSVYTSAEFRALVTGLGMRYSMGRTGVCWDNSMAESFFSMLKNERVYRTAYATKAQARSDVIRYIEGFYNSRRRHSALGYRRPNEVHYGDQQPASAA
;
A
#
# COMPACT_ATOMS: atom_id res chain seq x y z
N MET A 1 7.52 -3.73 -15.59
CA MET A 1 6.93 -4.44 -14.43
C MET A 1 6.08 -5.56 -15.00
N ARG A 2 6.10 -6.76 -14.41
CA ARG A 2 5.29 -7.88 -14.93
C ARG A 2 3.88 -7.79 -14.34
N THR A 3 2.87 -7.98 -15.19
CA THR A 3 1.46 -7.93 -14.80
C THR A 3 1.16 -8.93 -13.68
N GLU A 4 1.72 -10.14 -13.77
CA GLU A 4 1.52 -11.20 -12.77
C GLU A 4 1.96 -10.78 -11.35
N LEU A 5 2.99 -9.94 -11.24
CA LEU A 5 3.45 -9.46 -9.92
C LEU A 5 2.41 -8.52 -9.27
N VAL A 6 1.82 -7.65 -10.06
CA VAL A 6 0.82 -6.69 -9.58
C VAL A 6 -0.49 -7.41 -9.24
N ASP A 7 -0.90 -8.34 -10.08
CA ASP A 7 -2.08 -9.19 -9.85
C ASP A 7 -1.93 -10.02 -8.57
N ALA A 8 -0.77 -10.66 -8.40
CA ALA A 8 -0.47 -11.43 -7.18
C ALA A 8 -0.49 -10.55 -5.91
N ALA A 9 0.06 -9.34 -5.99
CA ALA A 9 0.06 -8.40 -4.88
C ALA A 9 -1.38 -7.98 -4.50
N LEU A 10 -2.22 -7.65 -5.49
CA LEU A 10 -3.61 -7.27 -5.26
C LEU A 10 -4.43 -8.44 -4.68
N ARG A 11 -4.29 -9.65 -5.25
CA ARG A 11 -4.97 -10.85 -4.72
C ARG A 11 -4.54 -11.18 -3.30
N THR A 12 -3.25 -11.05 -3.00
CA THR A 12 -2.75 -11.24 -1.63
C THR A 12 -3.35 -10.22 -0.67
N ALA A 13 -3.37 -8.95 -1.04
CA ALA A 13 -3.99 -7.91 -0.22
C ALA A 13 -5.48 -8.21 0.02
N ALA A 14 -6.23 -8.58 -1.03
CA ALA A 14 -7.65 -8.93 -0.91
C ALA A 14 -7.92 -10.16 -0.04
N ALA A 15 -6.99 -11.11 0.00
CA ALA A 15 -7.11 -12.33 0.81
C ALA A 15 -6.70 -12.12 2.29
N THR A 16 -5.84 -11.14 2.57
CA THR A 16 -5.25 -10.94 3.91
C THR A 16 -5.79 -9.70 4.64
N THR A 17 -6.46 -8.81 3.94
CA THR A 17 -6.97 -7.55 4.48
C THR A 17 -8.45 -7.43 4.20
N LEU A 18 -9.21 -6.94 5.17
CA LEU A 18 -10.60 -6.59 4.94
C LEU A 18 -10.67 -5.42 3.95
N ILE A 19 -11.21 -5.70 2.76
CA ILE A 19 -11.51 -4.68 1.76
C ILE A 19 -13.01 -4.44 1.77
N GLU A 20 -13.39 -3.24 2.15
CA GLU A 20 -14.80 -2.85 2.17
C GLU A 20 -15.39 -2.89 0.75
N PRO A 21 -16.67 -3.25 0.60
CA PRO A 21 -17.37 -3.13 -0.68
C PRO A 21 -17.22 -1.71 -1.26
N ASP A 22 -17.03 -1.61 -2.57
CA ASP A 22 -16.81 -0.33 -3.26
C ASP A 22 -15.52 0.43 -2.89
N ALA A 23 -14.58 -0.20 -2.19
CA ALA A 23 -13.26 0.37 -1.96
C ALA A 23 -12.62 0.83 -3.28
N ILE A 24 -11.89 1.93 -3.24
CA ILE A 24 -11.28 2.48 -4.44
C ILE A 24 -9.86 1.92 -4.60
N TRP A 25 -9.61 1.23 -5.72
CA TRP A 25 -8.28 1.00 -6.21
C TRP A 25 -7.82 2.22 -7.02
N HIS A 26 -6.81 2.92 -6.52
CA HIS A 26 -6.23 4.06 -7.24
C HIS A 26 -4.80 3.77 -7.68
N SER A 27 -4.46 4.13 -8.92
CA SER A 27 -3.10 3.96 -9.46
C SER A 27 -2.76 5.05 -10.48
N GLY A 28 -1.46 5.16 -10.79
CA GLY A 28 -0.99 5.91 -11.96
C GLY A 28 -1.33 5.19 -13.27
N ARG A 29 -0.97 5.82 -14.41
CA ARG A 29 -1.26 5.32 -15.77
C ARG A 29 -0.17 4.39 -16.33
N GLY A 30 0.52 3.64 -15.49
CA GLY A 30 1.44 2.60 -15.97
C GLY A 30 0.71 1.54 -16.80
N SER A 31 1.38 1.01 -17.84
CA SER A 31 0.77 0.07 -18.82
C SER A 31 0.09 -1.15 -18.18
N VAL A 32 0.65 -1.65 -17.08
CA VAL A 32 0.05 -2.77 -16.33
C VAL A 32 -1.31 -2.37 -15.75
N TYR A 33 -1.37 -1.20 -15.13
CA TYR A 33 -2.61 -0.74 -14.48
C TYR A 33 -3.71 -0.34 -15.46
N THR A 34 -3.35 0.02 -16.69
CA THR A 34 -4.32 0.39 -17.74
C THR A 34 -4.85 -0.79 -18.54
N SER A 35 -4.33 -2.00 -18.31
CA SER A 35 -4.77 -3.19 -19.04
C SER A 35 -6.21 -3.57 -18.71
N ALA A 36 -6.92 -4.13 -19.69
CA ALA A 36 -8.28 -4.62 -19.51
C ALA A 36 -8.35 -5.76 -18.47
N GLU A 37 -7.33 -6.62 -18.45
CA GLU A 37 -7.19 -7.72 -17.50
C GLU A 37 -7.10 -7.23 -16.07
N PHE A 38 -6.24 -6.23 -15.81
CA PHE A 38 -6.09 -5.67 -14.46
C PHE A 38 -7.36 -4.95 -14.01
N ARG A 39 -8.03 -4.23 -14.91
CA ARG A 39 -9.33 -3.61 -14.60
C ARG A 39 -10.38 -4.65 -14.23
N ALA A 40 -10.46 -5.75 -15.01
CA ALA A 40 -11.38 -6.86 -14.72
C ALA A 40 -11.09 -7.49 -13.35
N LEU A 41 -9.82 -7.64 -12.98
CA LEU A 41 -9.42 -8.13 -11.66
C LEU A 41 -9.91 -7.21 -10.53
N VAL A 42 -9.66 -5.91 -10.63
CA VAL A 42 -10.08 -4.92 -9.62
C VAL A 42 -11.60 -4.94 -9.43
N THR A 43 -12.35 -4.89 -10.53
CA THR A 43 -13.83 -4.91 -10.48
C THR A 43 -14.37 -6.25 -10.01
N GLY A 44 -13.73 -7.36 -10.38
CA GLY A 44 -14.08 -8.71 -9.92
C GLY A 44 -13.89 -8.92 -8.41
N LEU A 45 -13.01 -8.13 -7.79
CA LEU A 45 -12.83 -8.08 -6.33
C LEU A 45 -13.79 -7.11 -5.63
N GLY A 46 -14.79 -6.57 -6.32
CA GLY A 46 -15.78 -5.66 -5.76
C GLY A 46 -15.27 -4.24 -5.52
N MET A 47 -14.12 -3.89 -6.09
CA MET A 47 -13.53 -2.56 -5.94
C MET A 47 -13.86 -1.64 -7.12
N ARG A 48 -13.89 -0.34 -6.88
CA ARG A 48 -13.97 0.68 -7.92
C ARG A 48 -12.58 1.03 -8.44
N TYR A 49 -12.45 1.00 -9.74
CA TYR A 49 -11.20 1.33 -10.41
C TYR A 49 -11.08 2.84 -10.64
N SER A 50 -9.95 3.42 -10.23
CA SER A 50 -9.62 4.84 -10.39
C SER A 50 -8.19 5.01 -10.90
N MET A 51 -7.98 5.98 -11.78
CA MET A 51 -6.64 6.33 -12.28
C MET A 51 -6.39 7.82 -12.13
N GLY A 52 -5.15 8.17 -11.81
CA GLY A 52 -4.67 9.53 -11.85
C GLY A 52 -4.87 10.18 -13.22
N ARG A 53 -5.12 11.47 -13.25
CA ARG A 53 -5.25 12.25 -14.48
C ARG A 53 -3.90 12.37 -15.19
N THR A 54 -3.90 12.45 -16.50
CA THR A 54 -2.67 12.64 -17.28
C THR A 54 -2.05 13.99 -16.93
N GLY A 55 -0.76 14.00 -16.59
CA GLY A 55 -0.03 15.23 -16.28
C GLY A 55 -0.30 15.83 -14.88
N VAL A 56 -1.04 15.13 -14.03
CA VAL A 56 -1.36 15.60 -12.68
C VAL A 56 -0.59 14.73 -11.66
N CYS A 57 0.56 15.22 -11.20
CA CYS A 57 1.46 14.46 -10.32
C CYS A 57 0.88 14.23 -8.92
N TRP A 58 0.08 15.15 -8.39
CA TRP A 58 -0.47 15.03 -7.03
C TRP A 58 -1.62 14.03 -6.90
N ASP A 59 -2.21 13.56 -8.00
CA ASP A 59 -3.23 12.51 -7.95
C ASP A 59 -2.68 11.19 -7.36
N ASN A 60 -1.35 10.96 -7.40
CA ASN A 60 -0.70 9.78 -6.85
C ASN A 60 0.20 10.08 -5.65
N SER A 61 0.12 11.27 -5.09
CA SER A 61 1.03 11.77 -4.05
C SER A 61 1.05 10.90 -2.77
N MET A 62 -0.04 10.24 -2.45
CA MET A 62 -0.11 9.35 -1.27
C MET A 62 0.84 8.15 -1.42
N ALA A 63 0.80 7.47 -2.57
CA ALA A 63 1.70 6.36 -2.86
C ALA A 63 3.17 6.82 -2.98
N GLU A 64 3.39 7.96 -3.64
CA GLU A 64 4.73 8.55 -3.77
C GLU A 64 5.32 8.93 -2.41
N SER A 65 4.52 9.52 -1.53
CA SER A 65 4.92 9.83 -0.16
C SER A 65 5.31 8.59 0.62
N PHE A 66 4.51 7.52 0.55
CA PHE A 66 4.83 6.24 1.19
C PHE A 66 6.18 5.68 0.70
N PHE A 67 6.37 5.58 -0.62
CA PHE A 67 7.62 5.07 -1.17
C PHE A 67 8.82 5.96 -0.87
N SER A 68 8.64 7.27 -0.84
CA SER A 68 9.69 8.21 -0.43
C SER A 68 10.12 7.95 1.02
N MET A 69 9.17 7.80 1.94
CA MET A 69 9.47 7.49 3.34
C MET A 69 10.17 6.15 3.48
N LEU A 70 9.64 5.08 2.89
CA LEU A 70 10.25 3.75 2.93
C LEU A 70 11.70 3.77 2.42
N LYS A 71 11.95 4.42 1.29
CA LYS A 71 13.28 4.51 0.70
C LYS A 71 14.23 5.30 1.60
N ASN A 72 13.84 6.49 2.03
CA ASN A 72 14.72 7.39 2.78
C ASN A 72 14.95 6.94 4.23
N GLU A 73 13.94 6.35 4.87
CA GLU A 73 14.04 5.94 6.27
C GLU A 73 14.66 4.53 6.40
N ARG A 74 14.54 3.68 5.39
CA ARG A 74 14.95 2.28 5.51
C ARG A 74 15.86 1.80 4.38
N VAL A 75 15.37 1.78 3.13
CA VAL A 75 16.05 1.09 2.03
C VAL A 75 17.42 1.70 1.73
N TYR A 76 17.53 3.01 1.66
CA TYR A 76 18.81 3.69 1.36
C TYR A 76 19.81 3.69 2.53
N ARG A 77 19.36 3.29 3.72
CA ARG A 77 20.21 3.25 4.92
C ARG A 77 20.70 1.85 5.25
N THR A 78 20.28 0.85 4.49
CA THR A 78 20.58 -0.57 4.78
C THR A 78 21.16 -1.26 3.55
N ALA A 79 22.32 -1.86 3.69
CA ALA A 79 22.87 -2.76 2.69
C ALA A 79 22.32 -4.18 2.93
N TYR A 80 21.62 -4.72 1.93
CA TYR A 80 21.03 -6.05 2.02
C TYR A 80 21.92 -7.07 1.30
N ALA A 81 22.33 -8.11 1.99
CA ALA A 81 23.09 -9.20 1.40
C ALA A 81 22.23 -10.10 0.49
N THR A 82 20.93 -10.22 0.77
CA THR A 82 20.01 -11.06 0.01
C THR A 82 18.65 -10.38 -0.18
N LYS A 83 17.91 -10.81 -1.21
CA LYS A 83 16.52 -10.39 -1.44
C LYS A 83 15.60 -10.78 -0.27
N ALA A 84 15.84 -11.94 0.35
CA ALA A 84 15.07 -12.39 1.51
C ALA A 84 15.24 -11.47 2.70
N GLN A 85 16.47 -11.02 2.97
CA GLN A 85 16.74 -10.03 4.01
C GLN A 85 16.03 -8.70 3.73
N ALA A 86 16.12 -8.18 2.51
CA ALA A 86 15.44 -6.96 2.11
C ALA A 86 13.92 -7.07 2.29
N ARG A 87 13.33 -8.18 1.84
CA ARG A 87 11.90 -8.45 1.98
C ARG A 87 11.46 -8.48 3.45
N SER A 88 12.17 -9.21 4.29
CA SER A 88 11.87 -9.30 5.72
C SER A 88 11.95 -7.93 6.41
N ASP A 89 12.93 -7.13 6.04
CA ASP A 89 13.13 -5.80 6.61
C ASP A 89 12.03 -4.81 6.17
N VAL A 90 11.64 -4.83 4.91
CA VAL A 90 10.52 -4.01 4.39
C VAL A 90 9.20 -4.39 5.06
N ILE A 91 8.91 -5.69 5.21
CA ILE A 91 7.70 -6.15 5.92
C ILE A 91 7.71 -5.66 7.37
N ARG A 92 8.84 -5.78 8.07
CA ARG A 92 8.98 -5.30 9.45
C ARG A 92 8.79 -3.79 9.56
N TYR A 93 9.30 -3.03 8.59
CA TYR A 93 9.10 -1.59 8.54
C TYR A 93 7.61 -1.24 8.35
N ILE A 94 6.94 -1.89 7.40
CA ILE A 94 5.53 -1.61 7.09
C ILE A 94 4.64 -1.99 8.29
N GLU A 95 4.70 -3.23 8.75
CA GLU A 95 3.78 -3.75 9.77
C GLU A 95 4.18 -3.31 11.18
N GLY A 96 5.48 -3.39 11.50
CA GLY A 96 5.97 -3.11 12.85
C GLY A 96 6.16 -1.63 13.19
N PHE A 97 6.27 -0.77 12.17
CA PHE A 97 6.48 0.66 12.40
C PHE A 97 5.47 1.53 11.67
N TYR A 98 5.40 1.46 10.33
CA TYR A 98 4.59 2.39 9.54
C TYR A 98 3.11 2.30 9.88
N ASN A 99 2.54 1.10 9.85
CA ASN A 99 1.12 0.89 10.12
C ASN A 99 0.77 0.97 11.60
N SER A 100 1.68 0.50 12.49
CA SER A 100 1.38 0.32 13.92
C SER A 100 1.84 1.45 14.82
N ARG A 101 2.82 2.26 14.40
CA ARG A 101 3.44 3.28 15.28
C ARG A 101 3.50 4.67 14.66
N ARG A 102 3.69 4.78 13.34
CA ARG A 102 3.86 6.07 12.68
C ARG A 102 2.56 6.86 12.67
N ARG A 103 2.61 8.09 13.17
CA ARG A 103 1.48 9.02 13.12
C ARG A 103 1.49 9.80 11.80
N HIS A 104 0.31 10.04 11.23
CA HIS A 104 0.13 10.72 9.97
C HIS A 104 -0.76 11.95 10.13
N SER A 105 -0.27 13.12 9.72
CA SER A 105 -1.04 14.36 9.79
C SER A 105 -2.33 14.29 8.98
N ALA A 106 -2.30 13.66 7.80
CA ALA A 106 -3.49 13.44 6.96
C ALA A 106 -4.56 12.55 7.61
N LEU A 107 -4.20 11.78 8.64
CA LEU A 107 -5.11 10.93 9.42
C LEU A 107 -5.45 11.55 10.79
N GLY A 108 -5.27 12.87 10.96
CA GLY A 108 -5.47 13.54 12.25
C GLY A 108 -4.46 13.05 13.30
N TYR A 109 -3.21 12.80 12.90
CA TYR A 109 -2.14 12.25 13.73
C TYR A 109 -2.41 10.86 14.31
N ARG A 110 -3.37 10.13 13.75
CA ARG A 110 -3.59 8.72 14.06
C ARG A 110 -2.65 7.82 13.26
N ARG A 111 -2.48 6.59 13.71
CA ARG A 111 -1.74 5.53 13.02
C ARG A 111 -2.63 4.87 11.95
N PRO A 112 -2.09 4.37 10.83
CA PRO A 112 -2.89 3.66 9.82
C PRO A 112 -3.76 2.55 10.42
N ASN A 113 -3.22 1.72 11.31
CA ASN A 113 -3.98 0.64 11.95
C ASN A 113 -5.13 1.15 12.82
N GLU A 114 -4.98 2.28 13.51
CA GLU A 114 -6.08 2.89 14.29
C GLU A 114 -7.24 3.34 13.38
N VAL A 115 -6.93 3.78 12.17
CA VAL A 115 -7.96 4.18 11.21
C VAL A 115 -8.59 2.96 10.54
N HIS A 116 -7.78 1.96 10.19
CA HIS A 116 -8.24 0.77 9.47
C HIS A 116 -9.09 -0.15 10.33
N TYR A 117 -8.68 -0.40 11.56
CA TYR A 117 -9.38 -1.32 12.47
C TYR A 117 -10.33 -0.63 13.44
N GLY A 118 -10.37 0.71 13.46
CA GLY A 118 -11.14 1.47 14.45
C GLY A 118 -10.61 1.27 15.87
N ASP A 119 -11.46 1.57 16.85
CA ASP A 119 -11.11 1.45 18.28
C ASP A 119 -11.06 0.01 18.80
N GLN A 120 -11.18 -0.99 17.92
CA GLN A 120 -11.18 -2.41 18.27
C GLN A 120 -9.78 -3.01 18.48
N GLN A 121 -8.71 -2.23 18.28
CA GLN A 121 -7.38 -2.72 18.58
C GLN A 121 -7.14 -2.71 20.10
N PRO A 122 -6.90 -3.87 20.76
CA PRO A 122 -6.46 -3.87 22.14
C PRO A 122 -5.18 -3.03 22.22
N ALA A 123 -5.12 -2.14 23.21
CA ALA A 123 -3.91 -1.37 23.49
C ALA A 123 -2.75 -2.37 23.54
N SER A 124 -1.78 -2.24 22.63
CA SER A 124 -0.60 -3.10 22.64
C SER A 124 0.06 -2.90 24.00
N ALA A 125 0.13 -3.97 24.77
CA ALA A 125 0.87 -3.98 26.02
C ALA A 125 2.27 -3.42 25.78
N ALA A 126 2.64 -2.43 26.57
CA ALA A 126 3.92 -1.76 26.53
C ALA A 126 5.07 -2.74 26.85
#